data_c22ec5e4d7875e0ed813fe7c11c75253
#
_entry.id   c22ec5e4d7875e0ed813fe7c11c75253
#
_cell.length_a   1.000
_cell.length_b   1.000
_cell.length_c   1.000
_cell.angle_alpha   90.00
_cell.angle_beta   90.00
_cell.angle_gamma   90.00
#
_symmetry.space_group_name_H-M   'P 1'
#
loop_
_entity.id
_entity.type
_entity.pdbx_description
1 polymer ?
#
loop_
_entity_poly.entity_id
_entity_poly.type
_entity_poly.pdbx_seq_one_letter_code
_entity_poly.pdbx_strand_id
1 'polypeptide(L)'
;LLFNFTVFSVLGIFTIIYLEAIQPNLVKNRTINHKVIISNTVDNFERLSIDFTKEGIRTFLLSARFLFQSLDRVQFYDIRGNLIGDTNILDLDQRVFSRSDFIIEETIDGKSITPEIQERLEEEEKDNIKEIILNQYIDQPITIDETIKNDYFVSTLSKVNINKKDIGFIVVSEQANEIITAVKERKAFIVRTMIAVAIVILIFSLFLNKYILKPISLLVKFSEAIKKKSNQNIDIKKVFVRDDEIGKLTVSIN
;
A
#
# COMPACT_ATOMS: atom_id res chain seq x y z
N LEU A 1 16.47 24.92 -19.52
CA LEU A 1 16.74 23.48 -19.44
C LEU A 1 16.98 23.05 -17.97
N LEU A 2 17.93 23.67 -17.26
CA LEU A 2 18.30 23.33 -15.88
C LEU A 2 17.12 23.46 -14.91
N PHE A 3 16.32 24.53 -14.99
CA PHE A 3 15.13 24.73 -14.19
C PHE A 3 14.09 23.60 -14.37
N ASN A 4 13.80 23.21 -15.60
CA ASN A 4 12.86 22.11 -15.87
C ASN A 4 13.38 20.77 -15.33
N PHE A 5 14.68 20.51 -15.46
CA PHE A 5 15.29 19.31 -14.87
C PHE A 5 15.15 19.28 -13.35
N THR A 6 15.35 20.40 -12.67
CA THR A 6 15.17 20.50 -11.22
C THR A 6 13.71 20.22 -10.82
N VAL A 7 12.73 20.82 -11.51
CA VAL A 7 11.31 20.56 -11.27
C VAL A 7 10.96 19.08 -11.44
N PHE A 8 11.46 18.45 -12.51
CA PHE A 8 11.25 17.01 -12.75
C PHE A 8 11.88 16.14 -11.66
N SER A 9 13.09 16.47 -11.24
CA SER A 9 13.76 15.73 -10.16
C SER A 9 12.96 15.78 -8.87
N VAL A 10 12.48 16.96 -8.50
CA VAL A 10 11.67 17.15 -7.29
C VAL A 10 10.35 16.36 -7.41
N LEU A 11 9.63 16.50 -8.52
CA LEU A 11 8.39 15.74 -8.75
C LEU A 11 8.63 14.23 -8.74
N GLY A 12 9.73 13.77 -9.33
CA GLY A 12 10.11 12.35 -9.34
C GLY A 12 10.34 11.80 -7.93
N ILE A 13 11.08 12.53 -7.09
CA ILE A 13 11.34 12.14 -5.71
C ILE A 13 10.04 12.06 -4.92
N PHE A 14 9.17 13.07 -4.99
CA PHE A 14 7.87 13.03 -4.33
C PHE A 14 6.99 11.88 -4.81
N THR A 15 7.02 11.59 -6.10
CA THR A 15 6.28 10.46 -6.69
C THR A 15 6.75 9.13 -6.11
N ILE A 16 8.06 8.90 -5.99
CA ILE A 16 8.61 7.67 -5.43
C ILE A 16 8.19 7.51 -3.97
N ILE A 17 8.38 8.54 -3.14
CA ILE A 17 8.00 8.53 -1.72
C ILE A 17 6.50 8.23 -1.57
N TYR A 18 5.65 8.85 -2.38
CA TYR A 18 4.21 8.62 -2.34
C TYR A 18 3.84 7.19 -2.74
N LEU A 19 4.49 6.64 -3.78
CA LEU A 19 4.25 5.27 -4.24
C LEU A 19 4.63 4.21 -3.19
N GLU A 20 5.71 4.44 -2.45
CA GLU A 20 6.15 3.55 -1.37
C GLU A 20 5.21 3.60 -0.16
N ALA A 21 4.57 4.73 0.09
CA ALA A 21 3.66 4.90 1.23
C ALA A 21 2.25 4.31 1.02
N ILE A 22 1.87 3.94 -0.21
CA ILE A 22 0.48 3.49 -0.51
C ILE A 22 0.17 2.18 0.21
N GLN A 23 1.00 1.16 0.04
CA GLN A 23 0.75 -0.18 0.60
C GLN A 23 0.72 -0.17 2.13
N PRO A 24 1.71 0.39 2.84
CA PRO A 24 1.68 0.45 4.30
C PRO A 24 0.45 1.16 4.86
N ASN A 25 -0.04 2.21 4.20
CA ASN A 25 -1.23 2.92 4.63
C ASN A 25 -2.51 2.07 4.49
N LEU A 26 -2.62 1.27 3.42
CA LEU A 26 -3.76 0.36 3.24
C LEU A 26 -3.72 -0.77 4.26
N VAL A 27 -2.56 -1.36 4.49
CA VAL A 27 -2.35 -2.38 5.54
C VAL A 27 -2.69 -1.82 6.92
N LYS A 28 -2.24 -0.60 7.25
CA LYS A 28 -2.57 0.07 8.51
C LYS A 28 -4.07 0.22 8.73
N ASN A 29 -4.83 0.54 7.67
CA ASN A 29 -6.30 0.64 7.78
C ASN A 29 -6.93 -0.72 8.11
N ARG A 30 -6.46 -1.82 7.50
CA ARG A 30 -6.89 -3.18 7.87
C ARG A 30 -6.55 -3.51 9.31
N THR A 31 -5.33 -3.22 9.73
CA THR A 31 -4.91 -3.40 11.13
C THR A 31 -5.82 -2.67 12.11
N ILE A 32 -6.27 -1.46 11.80
CA ILE A 32 -7.21 -0.72 12.66
C ILE A 32 -8.55 -1.47 12.77
N ASN A 33 -9.08 -1.99 11.67
CA ASN A 33 -10.30 -2.77 11.67
C ASN A 33 -10.13 -4.07 12.49
N HIS A 34 -9.01 -4.79 12.31
CA HIS A 34 -8.71 -5.98 13.11
C HIS A 34 -8.65 -5.67 14.61
N LYS A 35 -8.03 -4.55 15.00
CA LYS A 35 -8.00 -4.11 16.41
C LYS A 35 -9.39 -3.89 16.99
N VAL A 36 -10.30 -3.30 16.22
CA VAL A 36 -11.69 -3.12 16.65
C VAL A 36 -12.37 -4.47 16.86
N ILE A 37 -12.18 -5.42 15.95
CA ILE A 37 -12.74 -6.76 16.07
C ILE A 37 -12.17 -7.49 17.28
N ILE A 38 -10.86 -7.42 17.49
CA ILE A 38 -10.19 -8.02 18.65
C ILE A 38 -10.73 -7.39 19.94
N SER A 39 -10.84 -6.06 20.03
CA SER A 39 -11.39 -5.38 21.19
C SER A 39 -12.82 -5.84 21.49
N ASN A 40 -13.70 -5.87 20.48
CA ASN A 40 -15.07 -6.34 20.64
C ASN A 40 -15.12 -7.82 21.07
N THR A 41 -14.18 -8.63 20.62
CA THR A 41 -14.07 -10.04 21.03
C THR A 41 -13.69 -10.16 22.49
N VAL A 42 -12.71 -9.38 22.95
CA VAL A 42 -12.29 -9.33 24.35
C VAL A 42 -13.44 -8.83 25.26
N ASP A 43 -14.15 -7.78 24.87
CA ASP A 43 -15.30 -7.26 25.59
C ASP A 43 -16.42 -8.31 25.71
N ASN A 44 -16.62 -9.14 24.67
CA ASN A 44 -17.56 -10.25 24.73
C ASN A 44 -17.10 -11.36 25.70
N PHE A 45 -15.80 -11.66 25.77
CA PHE A 45 -15.27 -12.61 26.75
C PHE A 45 -15.50 -12.14 28.18
N GLU A 46 -15.24 -10.86 28.48
CA GLU A 46 -15.52 -10.30 29.80
C GLU A 46 -17.02 -10.34 30.15
N ARG A 47 -17.87 -9.87 29.23
CA ARG A 47 -19.32 -9.78 29.46
C ARG A 47 -19.97 -11.14 29.63
N LEU A 48 -19.53 -12.15 28.91
CA LEU A 48 -20.10 -13.50 28.94
C LEU A 48 -19.36 -14.42 29.92
N SER A 49 -18.32 -13.92 30.61
CA SER A 49 -17.46 -14.68 31.53
C SER A 49 -16.92 -15.96 30.90
N ILE A 50 -16.42 -15.85 29.67
CA ILE A 50 -15.90 -16.99 28.92
C ILE A 50 -14.47 -17.28 29.38
N ASP A 51 -14.24 -18.53 29.79
CA ASP A 51 -12.90 -18.98 30.13
C ASP A 51 -12.02 -19.06 28.88
N PHE A 52 -10.80 -18.51 28.95
CA PHE A 52 -9.84 -18.55 27.86
C PHE A 52 -9.10 -19.90 27.82
N THR A 53 -9.88 -20.95 27.64
CA THR A 53 -9.47 -22.36 27.53
C THR A 53 -9.94 -22.91 26.19
N LYS A 54 -9.44 -24.08 25.79
CA LYS A 54 -9.83 -24.72 24.53
C LYS A 54 -11.34 -24.95 24.43
N GLU A 55 -11.98 -25.40 25.52
CA GLU A 55 -13.43 -25.63 25.58
C GLU A 55 -14.22 -24.32 25.57
N GLY A 56 -13.80 -23.31 26.34
CA GLY A 56 -14.44 -22.01 26.39
C GLY A 56 -14.39 -21.29 25.04
N ILE A 57 -13.21 -21.26 24.41
CA ILE A 57 -13.03 -20.68 23.05
C ILE A 57 -13.86 -21.43 22.02
N ARG A 58 -13.88 -22.77 22.06
CA ARG A 58 -14.71 -23.57 21.13
C ARG A 58 -16.20 -23.22 21.28
N THR A 59 -16.69 -23.16 22.50
CA THR A 59 -18.11 -22.82 22.78
C THR A 59 -18.43 -21.42 22.30
N PHE A 60 -17.53 -20.46 22.53
CA PHE A 60 -17.67 -19.10 22.05
C PHE A 60 -17.72 -19.05 20.52
N LEU A 61 -16.78 -19.68 19.83
CA LEU A 61 -16.72 -19.69 18.36
C LEU A 61 -17.97 -20.31 17.75
N LEU A 62 -18.54 -21.36 18.34
CA LEU A 62 -19.78 -21.96 17.88
C LEU A 62 -20.99 -21.03 18.03
N SER A 63 -21.03 -20.22 19.11
CA SER A 63 -22.14 -19.31 19.39
C SER A 63 -22.00 -17.94 18.71
N ALA A 64 -20.77 -17.47 18.49
CA ALA A 64 -20.45 -16.13 18.02
C ALA A 64 -19.82 -16.10 16.61
N ARG A 65 -19.96 -17.18 15.82
CA ARG A 65 -19.39 -17.30 14.48
C ARG A 65 -19.71 -16.11 13.56
N PHE A 66 -20.89 -15.52 13.71
CA PHE A 66 -21.31 -14.37 12.91
C PHE A 66 -20.43 -13.13 13.11
N LEU A 67 -19.72 -13.01 14.24
CA LEU A 67 -18.79 -11.89 14.48
C LEU A 67 -17.56 -11.93 13.56
N PHE A 68 -17.25 -13.08 13.01
CA PHE A 68 -16.04 -13.31 12.21
C PHE A 68 -16.34 -13.58 10.73
N GLN A 69 -17.57 -13.35 10.27
CA GLN A 69 -17.99 -13.65 8.89
C GLN A 69 -17.23 -12.86 7.81
N SER A 70 -16.67 -11.70 8.17
CA SER A 70 -15.88 -10.88 7.26
C SER A 70 -14.38 -11.18 7.28
N LEU A 71 -13.98 -12.18 8.06
CA LEU A 71 -12.59 -12.56 8.26
C LEU A 71 -12.36 -13.96 7.72
N ASP A 72 -11.17 -14.20 7.17
CA ASP A 72 -10.84 -15.53 6.68
C ASP A 72 -10.48 -16.46 7.82
N ARG A 73 -9.77 -15.94 8.83
CA ARG A 73 -9.34 -16.78 9.95
C ARG A 73 -9.18 -15.98 11.23
N VAL A 74 -9.57 -16.56 12.35
CA VAL A 74 -9.28 -16.07 13.70
C VAL A 74 -8.71 -17.21 14.54
N GLN A 75 -7.56 -16.96 15.14
CA GLN A 75 -6.84 -17.92 15.94
C GLN A 75 -6.64 -17.39 17.36
N PHE A 76 -6.70 -18.28 18.34
CA PHE A 76 -6.56 -17.97 19.76
C PHE A 76 -5.38 -18.76 20.32
N TYR A 77 -4.47 -18.07 20.98
CA TYR A 77 -3.27 -18.67 21.57
C TYR A 77 -3.24 -18.40 23.08
N ASP A 78 -2.76 -19.38 23.84
CA ASP A 78 -2.50 -19.19 25.25
C ASP A 78 -1.29 -18.27 25.48
N ILE A 79 -0.99 -17.94 26.74
CA ILE A 79 0.16 -17.08 27.10
C ILE A 79 1.51 -17.70 26.72
N ARG A 80 1.57 -19.02 26.47
CA ARG A 80 2.77 -19.75 26.04
C ARG A 80 2.86 -19.88 24.53
N GLY A 81 1.93 -19.30 23.78
CA GLY A 81 1.89 -19.39 22.33
C GLY A 81 1.34 -20.72 21.78
N ASN A 82 0.63 -21.52 22.59
CA ASN A 82 -0.03 -22.72 22.08
C ASN A 82 -1.41 -22.36 21.53
N LEU A 83 -1.76 -22.92 20.37
CA LEU A 83 -3.05 -22.72 19.72
C LEU A 83 -4.16 -23.41 20.55
N ILE A 84 -5.14 -22.63 20.99
CA ILE A 84 -6.30 -23.11 21.78
C ILE A 84 -7.61 -23.05 21.01
N GLY A 85 -7.69 -22.27 19.92
CA GLY A 85 -8.87 -22.18 19.07
C GLY A 85 -8.55 -21.61 17.69
N ASP A 86 -9.29 -22.08 16.70
CA ASP A 86 -9.12 -21.65 15.30
C ASP A 86 -10.47 -21.78 14.58
N THR A 87 -10.88 -20.74 13.87
CA THR A 87 -12.13 -20.77 13.11
C THR A 87 -12.12 -21.79 11.97
N ASN A 88 -10.96 -22.04 11.35
CA ASN A 88 -10.84 -23.01 10.27
C ASN A 88 -11.05 -24.46 10.75
N ILE A 89 -10.59 -24.77 11.95
CA ILE A 89 -10.72 -26.14 12.52
C ILE A 89 -12.17 -26.46 12.90
N LEU A 90 -12.99 -25.43 13.22
CA LEU A 90 -14.41 -25.62 13.53
C LEU A 90 -15.24 -26.10 12.34
N ASP A 91 -14.86 -25.72 11.14
CA ASP A 91 -15.52 -26.17 9.91
C ASP A 91 -15.17 -27.62 9.55
N LEU A 92 -14.09 -28.16 10.12
CA LEU A 92 -13.64 -29.54 9.95
C LEU A 92 -14.17 -30.53 11.00
N ASP A 93 -15.16 -30.15 11.84
CA ASP A 93 -15.80 -31.12 12.72
C ASP A 93 -16.59 -32.13 11.87
N GLN A 94 -15.97 -33.26 11.60
CA GLN A 94 -16.45 -34.35 10.73
C GLN A 94 -17.86 -34.86 11.09
N ARG A 95 -18.41 -34.49 12.25
CA ARG A 95 -19.77 -34.83 12.66
C ARG A 95 -20.85 -34.02 11.98
N VAL A 96 -20.50 -32.82 11.47
CA VAL A 96 -21.42 -31.91 10.77
C VAL A 96 -21.34 -32.11 9.24
N PHE A 97 -20.18 -32.52 8.74
CA PHE A 97 -19.91 -32.66 7.30
C PHE A 97 -19.46 -34.11 6.93
N SER A 98 -20.19 -35.11 7.32
CA SER A 98 -19.93 -36.50 6.89
C SER A 98 -20.18 -36.75 5.39
N ARG A 99 -20.25 -35.73 4.56
CA ARG A 99 -20.40 -35.78 3.11
C ARG A 99 -19.79 -34.55 2.41
N SER A 100 -18.50 -34.32 2.51
CA SER A 100 -17.82 -33.57 1.46
C SER A 100 -16.70 -34.43 0.92
N ASP A 101 -16.87 -34.88 -0.31
CA ASP A 101 -15.77 -35.37 -1.12
C ASP A 101 -14.65 -34.33 -1.06
N PHE A 102 -13.41 -34.79 -0.93
CA PHE A 102 -12.25 -33.92 -0.94
C PHE A 102 -12.27 -33.05 -2.19
N ILE A 103 -12.53 -31.77 -2.04
CA ILE A 103 -12.36 -30.82 -3.14
C ILE A 103 -10.85 -30.66 -3.31
N ILE A 104 -10.32 -31.28 -4.35
CA ILE A 104 -8.95 -31.03 -4.79
C ILE A 104 -8.99 -29.66 -5.46
N GLU A 105 -8.55 -28.62 -4.78
CA GLU A 105 -8.30 -27.33 -5.40
C GLU A 105 -7.11 -27.47 -6.35
N GLU A 106 -7.40 -27.64 -7.64
CA GLU A 106 -6.39 -27.48 -8.68
C GLU A 106 -6.04 -25.98 -8.79
N THR A 107 -4.84 -25.61 -8.35
CA THR A 107 -4.29 -24.30 -8.70
C THR A 107 -4.08 -24.21 -10.20
N ILE A 108 -4.31 -23.03 -10.78
CA ILE A 108 -4.15 -22.71 -12.21
C ILE A 108 -2.77 -23.13 -12.77
N ASP A 109 -1.78 -23.36 -11.93
CA ASP A 109 -0.43 -23.83 -12.28
C ASP A 109 -0.24 -25.36 -12.24
N GLY A 110 -1.30 -26.16 -12.09
CA GLY A 110 -1.24 -27.63 -12.20
C GLY A 110 -0.43 -28.34 -11.10
N LYS A 111 -0.13 -27.69 -9.98
CA LYS A 111 0.46 -28.33 -8.79
C LYS A 111 -0.65 -28.62 -7.78
N SER A 112 -1.10 -29.85 -7.73
CA SER A 112 -1.97 -30.33 -6.66
C SER A 112 -1.24 -30.22 -5.32
N ILE A 113 -1.83 -29.50 -4.38
CA ILE A 113 -1.32 -29.42 -3.01
C ILE A 113 -1.78 -30.69 -2.31
N THR A 114 -0.83 -31.56 -2.00
CA THR A 114 -1.15 -32.76 -1.21
C THR A 114 -1.50 -32.36 0.23
N PRO A 115 -2.38 -33.10 0.91
CA PRO A 115 -2.73 -32.84 2.32
C PRO A 115 -1.50 -32.68 3.23
N GLU A 116 -0.43 -33.42 2.96
CA GLU A 116 0.85 -33.34 3.70
C GLU A 116 1.56 -31.99 3.54
N ILE A 117 1.44 -31.34 2.39
CA ILE A 117 2.02 -29.99 2.17
C ILE A 117 1.20 -28.94 2.91
N GLN A 118 -0.12 -29.09 2.92
CA GLN A 118 -1.01 -28.17 3.63
C GLN A 118 -0.81 -28.27 5.15
N GLU A 119 -0.73 -29.46 5.71
CA GLU A 119 -0.46 -29.69 7.13
C GLU A 119 0.89 -29.10 7.55
N ARG A 120 1.92 -29.26 6.72
CA ARG A 120 3.25 -28.70 6.97
C ARG A 120 3.26 -27.16 6.96
N LEU A 121 2.54 -26.54 6.04
CA LEU A 121 2.41 -25.08 5.98
C LEU A 121 1.65 -24.52 7.19
N GLU A 122 0.63 -25.23 7.67
CA GLU A 122 -0.10 -24.85 8.88
C GLU A 122 0.75 -25.02 10.15
N GLU A 123 1.62 -26.01 10.20
CA GLU A 123 2.57 -26.18 11.31
C GLU A 123 3.65 -25.09 11.31
N GLU A 124 4.22 -24.76 10.14
CA GLU A 124 5.20 -23.67 10.01
C GLU A 124 4.59 -22.32 10.41
N GLU A 125 3.34 -22.04 10.03
CA GLU A 125 2.63 -20.82 10.44
C GLU A 125 2.43 -20.75 11.96
N LYS A 126 2.01 -21.84 12.58
CA LYS A 126 1.83 -21.93 14.06
C LYS A 126 3.14 -21.71 14.81
N ASP A 127 4.22 -22.29 14.30
CA ASP A 127 5.54 -22.14 14.92
C ASP A 127 6.08 -20.71 14.76
N ASN A 128 5.84 -20.06 13.62
CA ASN A 128 6.20 -18.67 13.37
C ASN A 128 5.44 -17.72 14.31
N ILE A 129 4.12 -17.87 14.43
CA ILE A 129 3.31 -17.07 15.36
C ILE A 129 3.76 -17.29 16.81
N LYS A 130 4.04 -18.52 17.20
CA LYS A 130 4.55 -18.84 18.53
C LYS A 130 5.91 -18.17 18.81
N GLU A 131 6.81 -18.15 17.85
CA GLU A 131 8.10 -17.47 17.96
C GLU A 131 7.90 -15.96 18.13
N ILE A 132 7.00 -15.34 17.37
CA ILE A 132 6.66 -13.92 17.49
C ILE A 132 6.09 -13.61 18.89
N ILE A 133 5.19 -14.44 19.40
CA ILE A 133 4.61 -14.28 20.75
C ILE A 133 5.71 -14.32 21.82
N LEU A 134 6.64 -15.27 21.72
CA LEU A 134 7.64 -15.48 22.75
C LEU A 134 8.80 -14.49 22.69
N ASN A 135 9.21 -14.06 21.49
CA ASN A 135 10.47 -13.35 21.30
C ASN A 135 10.30 -11.88 20.88
N GLN A 136 9.18 -11.51 20.23
CA GLN A 136 9.04 -10.21 19.57
C GLN A 136 7.89 -9.35 20.11
N TYR A 137 6.95 -9.93 20.88
CA TYR A 137 5.78 -9.18 21.31
C TYR A 137 6.10 -8.19 22.44
N ILE A 138 5.94 -6.88 22.16
CA ILE A 138 6.19 -5.79 23.11
C ILE A 138 4.89 -5.00 23.31
N ASP A 139 3.93 -5.55 24.02
CA ASP A 139 2.65 -4.92 24.46
C ASP A 139 1.88 -4.08 23.42
N GLN A 140 2.26 -4.15 22.15
CA GLN A 140 1.58 -3.49 21.03
C GLN A 140 1.18 -4.51 19.97
N PRO A 141 -0.01 -4.36 19.37
CA PRO A 141 -0.43 -5.24 18.29
C PRO A 141 0.56 -5.24 17.12
N ILE A 142 1.00 -6.42 16.72
CA ILE A 142 1.91 -6.64 15.60
C ILE A 142 1.09 -6.93 14.35
N THR A 143 1.44 -6.28 13.25
CA THR A 143 0.86 -6.56 11.93
C THR A 143 1.87 -7.33 11.11
N ILE A 144 1.41 -8.43 10.53
CA ILE A 144 2.16 -9.29 9.62
C ILE A 144 1.43 -9.23 8.29
N ASP A 145 2.12 -8.86 7.23
CA ASP A 145 1.60 -8.92 5.87
C ASP A 145 2.47 -9.87 5.05
N GLU A 146 1.83 -10.84 4.42
CA GLU A 146 2.52 -11.89 3.70
C GLU A 146 1.74 -12.36 2.47
N THR A 147 2.45 -12.96 1.52
CA THR A 147 1.83 -13.56 0.34
C THR A 147 1.97 -15.08 0.43
N ILE A 148 0.85 -15.78 0.57
CA ILE A 148 0.78 -17.24 0.65
C ILE A 148 0.07 -17.74 -0.62
N LYS A 149 0.68 -18.64 -1.36
CA LYS A 149 0.08 -19.26 -2.57
C LYS A 149 -0.49 -18.27 -3.59
N ASN A 150 0.08 -17.08 -3.74
CA ASN A 150 -0.39 -16.01 -4.62
C ASN A 150 -1.49 -15.10 -4.03
N ASP A 151 -1.98 -15.38 -2.83
CA ASP A 151 -2.92 -14.53 -2.09
C ASP A 151 -2.19 -13.70 -1.05
N TYR A 152 -2.58 -12.45 -0.94
CA TYR A 152 -2.02 -11.50 0.01
C TYR A 152 -2.88 -11.46 1.26
N PHE A 153 -2.26 -11.74 2.41
CA PHE A 153 -2.91 -11.74 3.71
C PHE A 153 -2.37 -10.62 4.59
N VAL A 154 -3.26 -10.05 5.39
CA VAL A 154 -2.92 -9.14 6.47
C VAL A 154 -3.38 -9.77 7.77
N SER A 155 -2.44 -10.05 8.65
CA SER A 155 -2.68 -10.64 9.97
C SER A 155 -2.33 -9.66 11.07
N THR A 156 -3.15 -9.60 12.12
CA THR A 156 -2.89 -8.76 13.29
C THR A 156 -2.91 -9.61 14.54
N LEU A 157 -1.76 -9.69 15.19
CA LEU A 157 -1.57 -10.33 16.49
C LEU A 157 -1.76 -9.31 17.61
N SER A 158 -2.63 -9.57 18.56
CA SER A 158 -2.84 -8.73 19.73
C SER A 158 -2.97 -9.55 21.00
N LYS A 159 -2.41 -9.03 22.09
CA LYS A 159 -2.55 -9.59 23.43
C LYS A 159 -3.98 -9.41 23.93
N VAL A 160 -4.48 -10.41 24.65
CA VAL A 160 -5.77 -10.39 25.33
C VAL A 160 -5.54 -10.14 26.81
N ASN A 161 -6.10 -9.03 27.29
CA ASN A 161 -6.05 -8.66 28.70
C ASN A 161 -7.46 -8.57 29.24
N ILE A 162 -7.78 -9.38 30.26
CA ILE A 162 -9.07 -9.38 30.96
C ILE A 162 -8.81 -9.12 32.44
N ASN A 163 -9.51 -8.16 33.03
CA ASN A 163 -9.35 -7.78 34.43
C ASN A 163 -7.88 -7.44 34.81
N LYS A 164 -7.14 -6.77 33.90
CA LYS A 164 -5.72 -6.42 34.05
C LYS A 164 -4.78 -7.63 34.13
N LYS A 165 -5.22 -8.79 33.68
CA LYS A 165 -4.42 -10.00 33.61
C LYS A 165 -4.29 -10.43 32.15
N ASP A 166 -3.05 -10.66 31.73
CA ASP A 166 -2.78 -11.22 30.41
C ASP A 166 -3.19 -12.69 30.38
N ILE A 167 -4.04 -13.09 29.45
CA ILE A 167 -4.60 -14.44 29.38
C ILE A 167 -4.21 -15.18 28.10
N GLY A 168 -3.78 -14.46 27.06
CA GLY A 168 -3.36 -15.05 25.79
C GLY A 168 -3.29 -14.03 24.66
N PHE A 169 -3.43 -14.53 23.45
CA PHE A 169 -3.33 -13.73 22.22
C PHE A 169 -4.42 -14.10 21.22
N ILE A 170 -4.82 -13.13 20.42
CA ILE A 170 -5.71 -13.31 19.27
C ILE A 170 -4.98 -12.89 18.01
N VAL A 171 -5.03 -13.72 16.99
CA VAL A 171 -4.59 -13.41 15.63
C VAL A 171 -5.81 -13.35 14.73
N VAL A 172 -5.96 -12.24 14.04
CA VAL A 172 -7.00 -12.03 13.03
C VAL A 172 -6.33 -11.93 11.68
N SER A 173 -6.71 -12.80 10.75
CA SER A 173 -6.18 -12.83 9.39
C SER A 173 -7.29 -12.59 8.37
N GLU A 174 -6.98 -11.76 7.38
CA GLU A 174 -7.89 -11.42 6.29
C GLU A 174 -7.12 -11.43 4.97
N GLN A 175 -7.69 -12.07 3.95
CA GLN A 175 -7.21 -11.99 2.58
C GLN A 175 -7.44 -10.58 2.04
N ALA A 176 -6.41 -9.96 1.53
CA ALA A 176 -6.40 -8.56 1.16
C ALA A 176 -5.83 -8.33 -0.25
N ASN A 177 -6.16 -9.20 -1.20
CA ASN A 177 -5.70 -9.13 -2.60
C ASN A 177 -6.07 -7.81 -3.26
N GLU A 178 -7.18 -7.19 -2.84
CA GLU A 178 -7.57 -5.87 -3.30
C GLU A 178 -6.54 -4.78 -2.95
N ILE A 179 -5.76 -4.95 -1.88
CA ILE A 179 -4.66 -4.02 -1.54
C ILE A 179 -3.61 -4.05 -2.64
N ILE A 180 -3.18 -5.24 -3.07
CA ILE A 180 -2.18 -5.40 -4.14
C ILE A 180 -2.71 -4.84 -5.46
N THR A 181 -3.97 -5.14 -5.80
CA THR A 181 -4.62 -4.62 -7.00
C THR A 181 -4.73 -3.10 -6.96
N ALA A 182 -5.21 -2.53 -5.85
CA ALA A 182 -5.33 -1.09 -5.67
C ALA A 182 -3.95 -0.39 -5.71
N VAL A 183 -2.91 -0.98 -5.12
CA VAL A 183 -1.53 -0.47 -5.20
C VAL A 183 -1.05 -0.45 -6.64
N LYS A 184 -1.26 -1.56 -7.38
CA LYS A 184 -0.84 -1.68 -8.79
C LYS A 184 -1.55 -0.66 -9.68
N GLU A 185 -2.86 -0.51 -9.52
CA GLU A 185 -3.66 0.47 -10.29
C GLU A 185 -3.24 1.91 -9.99
N ARG A 186 -3.07 2.25 -8.70
CA ARG A 186 -2.61 3.59 -8.29
C ARG A 186 -1.21 3.89 -8.80
N LYS A 187 -0.29 2.93 -8.71
CA LYS A 187 1.07 3.07 -9.28
C LYS A 187 1.01 3.34 -10.78
N ALA A 188 0.23 2.55 -11.52
CA ALA A 188 0.07 2.74 -12.96
C ALA A 188 -0.54 4.09 -13.33
N PHE A 189 -1.57 4.54 -12.59
CA PHE A 189 -2.19 5.85 -12.79
C PHE A 189 -1.19 6.99 -12.55
N ILE A 190 -0.45 6.96 -11.45
CA ILE A 190 0.52 8.01 -11.10
C ILE A 190 1.64 8.09 -12.14
N VAL A 191 2.17 6.96 -12.59
CA VAL A 191 3.20 6.93 -13.63
C VAL A 191 2.68 7.53 -14.94
N ARG A 192 1.47 7.17 -15.37
CA ARG A 192 0.85 7.75 -16.58
C ARG A 192 0.67 9.27 -16.45
N THR A 193 0.19 9.73 -15.30
CA THR A 193 0.00 11.16 -15.02
C THR A 193 1.34 11.90 -15.03
N MET A 194 2.37 11.33 -14.42
CA MET A 194 3.71 11.90 -14.43
C MET A 194 4.26 12.06 -15.87
N ILE A 195 4.10 11.04 -16.71
CA ILE A 195 4.50 11.10 -18.13
C ILE A 195 3.73 12.21 -18.87
N ALA A 196 2.41 12.31 -18.66
CA ALA A 196 1.59 13.35 -19.28
C ALA A 196 2.05 14.77 -18.87
N VAL A 197 2.30 15.00 -17.60
CA VAL A 197 2.83 16.26 -17.07
C VAL A 197 4.21 16.56 -17.67
N ALA A 198 5.07 15.54 -17.78
CA ALA A 198 6.38 15.66 -18.41
C ALA A 198 6.27 16.17 -19.86
N ILE A 199 5.39 15.58 -20.65
CA ILE A 199 5.16 15.99 -22.05
C ILE A 199 4.68 17.44 -22.12
N VAL A 200 3.73 17.85 -21.26
CA VAL A 200 3.21 19.23 -21.24
C VAL A 200 4.32 20.22 -20.91
N ILE A 201 5.13 19.95 -19.89
CA ILE A 201 6.27 20.82 -19.53
C ILE A 201 7.29 20.91 -20.67
N LEU A 202 7.58 19.81 -21.36
CA LEU A 202 8.49 19.79 -22.49
C LEU A 202 7.96 20.68 -23.63
N ILE A 203 6.69 20.50 -24.02
CA ILE A 203 6.06 21.30 -25.07
C ILE A 203 6.09 22.78 -24.69
N PHE A 204 5.73 23.13 -23.46
CA PHE A 204 5.72 24.51 -22.97
C PHE A 204 7.13 25.10 -22.94
N SER A 205 8.14 24.31 -22.56
CA SER A 205 9.54 24.74 -22.57
C SER A 205 10.05 25.04 -23.99
N LEU A 206 9.68 24.21 -24.96
CA LEU A 206 10.01 24.45 -26.38
C LEU A 206 9.34 25.72 -26.90
N PHE A 207 8.06 25.91 -26.52
CA PHE A 207 7.30 27.12 -26.88
C PHE A 207 7.97 28.38 -26.31
N LEU A 208 8.26 28.40 -25.00
CA LEU A 208 8.93 29.53 -24.35
C LEU A 208 10.28 29.83 -24.99
N ASN A 209 11.08 28.82 -25.27
CA ASN A 209 12.37 29.00 -25.88
C ASN A 209 12.28 29.64 -27.27
N LYS A 210 11.34 29.15 -28.09
CA LYS A 210 11.18 29.61 -29.49
C LYS A 210 10.53 30.99 -29.58
N TYR A 211 9.50 31.25 -28.79
CA TYR A 211 8.66 32.44 -28.95
C TYR A 211 9.01 33.58 -28.01
N ILE A 212 9.71 33.33 -26.91
CA ILE A 212 10.05 34.35 -25.90
C ILE A 212 11.56 34.49 -25.73
N LEU A 213 12.28 33.43 -25.37
CA LEU A 213 13.69 33.51 -24.99
C LEU A 213 14.59 33.89 -26.17
N LYS A 214 14.42 33.27 -27.33
CA LYS A 214 15.22 33.59 -28.52
C LYS A 214 15.04 35.03 -28.99
N PRO A 215 13.80 35.56 -29.16
CA PRO A 215 13.59 36.96 -29.51
C PRO A 215 14.20 37.95 -28.50
N ILE A 216 13.99 37.71 -27.20
CA ILE A 216 14.57 38.58 -26.17
C ILE A 216 16.11 38.54 -26.22
N SER A 217 16.72 37.37 -26.37
CA SER A 217 18.18 37.26 -26.49
C SER A 217 18.72 38.01 -27.71
N LEU A 218 18.00 38.01 -28.84
CA LEU A 218 18.35 38.78 -30.02
C LEU A 218 18.28 40.28 -29.76
N LEU A 219 17.26 40.76 -29.07
CA LEU A 219 17.11 42.16 -28.70
C LEU A 219 18.23 42.64 -27.76
N VAL A 220 18.59 41.82 -26.77
CA VAL A 220 19.71 42.13 -25.87
C VAL A 220 21.02 42.29 -26.64
N LYS A 221 21.32 41.32 -27.53
CA LYS A 221 22.53 41.37 -28.38
C LYS A 221 22.56 42.60 -29.30
N PHE A 222 21.39 42.97 -29.85
CA PHE A 222 21.25 44.15 -30.70
C PHE A 222 21.49 45.42 -29.90
N SER A 223 20.89 45.57 -28.74
CA SER A 223 21.09 46.71 -27.83
C SER A 223 22.57 46.84 -27.41
N GLU A 224 23.25 45.74 -27.10
CA GLU A 224 24.67 45.72 -26.77
C GLU A 224 25.55 46.14 -27.99
N ALA A 225 25.21 45.68 -29.21
CA ALA A 225 25.92 46.07 -30.41
C ALA A 225 25.82 47.57 -30.71
N ILE A 226 24.62 48.15 -30.53
CA ILE A 226 24.44 49.62 -30.65
C ILE A 226 25.31 50.36 -29.62
N LYS A 227 25.27 49.92 -28.33
CA LYS A 227 26.06 50.55 -27.27
C LYS A 227 27.58 50.51 -27.53
N LYS A 228 28.06 49.40 -28.13
CA LYS A 228 29.49 49.19 -28.45
C LYS A 228 29.91 49.78 -29.79
N LYS A 229 29.00 50.43 -30.55
CA LYS A 229 29.26 50.90 -31.95
C LYS A 229 29.84 49.77 -32.85
N SER A 230 29.45 48.55 -32.61
CA SER A 230 29.97 47.38 -33.35
C SER A 230 29.13 47.14 -34.61
N ASN A 231 29.78 46.99 -35.77
CA ASN A 231 29.14 46.71 -37.06
C ASN A 231 28.67 45.21 -37.17
N GLN A 232 28.22 44.59 -36.09
CA GLN A 232 27.68 43.23 -36.15
C GLN A 232 26.31 43.24 -36.81
N ASN A 233 26.19 42.54 -37.93
CA ASN A 233 24.93 42.37 -38.68
C ASN A 233 24.03 41.39 -37.93
N ILE A 234 23.23 41.86 -36.97
CA ILE A 234 22.28 41.06 -36.23
C ILE A 234 20.93 41.13 -36.96
N ASP A 235 20.51 39.99 -37.52
CA ASP A 235 19.21 39.88 -38.23
C ASP A 235 18.04 39.91 -37.21
N ILE A 236 17.52 41.08 -36.95
CA ILE A 236 16.34 41.28 -36.08
C ILE A 236 15.03 41.48 -36.86
N LYS A 237 15.05 41.39 -38.21
CA LYS A 237 13.87 41.62 -39.06
C LYS A 237 12.66 40.80 -38.62
N LYS A 238 12.89 39.54 -38.24
CA LYS A 238 11.79 38.63 -37.74
C LYS A 238 11.18 39.08 -36.40
N VAL A 239 11.87 39.88 -35.62
CA VAL A 239 11.36 40.38 -34.34
C VAL A 239 10.60 41.69 -34.54
N PHE A 240 10.98 42.53 -35.51
CA PHE A 240 10.27 43.75 -35.87
C PHE A 240 8.87 43.53 -36.47
N VAL A 241 8.63 42.39 -37.11
CA VAL A 241 7.33 42.05 -37.74
C VAL A 241 6.28 41.50 -36.75
N ARG A 242 6.61 41.47 -35.44
CA ARG A 242 5.68 40.96 -34.42
C ARG A 242 4.76 42.06 -33.91
N ASP A 243 3.44 41.72 -33.75
CA ASP A 243 2.44 42.66 -33.22
C ASP A 243 2.25 42.55 -31.69
N ASP A 244 3.10 41.75 -31.01
CA ASP A 244 3.06 41.59 -29.56
C ASP A 244 3.99 42.57 -28.80
N GLU A 245 4.05 42.43 -27.46
CA GLU A 245 4.84 43.29 -26.57
C GLU A 245 6.33 43.23 -26.92
N ILE A 246 6.84 42.12 -27.44
CA ILE A 246 8.22 41.96 -27.88
C ILE A 246 8.47 42.80 -29.15
N GLY A 247 7.51 42.81 -30.09
CA GLY A 247 7.56 43.68 -31.27
C GLY A 247 7.54 45.16 -30.92
N LYS A 248 6.66 45.58 -30.02
CA LYS A 248 6.60 46.96 -29.50
C LYS A 248 7.91 47.38 -28.81
N LEU A 249 8.49 46.50 -28.01
CA LEU A 249 9.80 46.74 -27.37
C LEU A 249 10.90 46.89 -28.42
N THR A 250 10.87 46.14 -29.50
CA THR A 250 11.85 46.20 -30.59
C THR A 250 11.83 47.59 -31.27
N VAL A 251 10.63 48.13 -31.54
CA VAL A 251 10.44 49.45 -32.12
C VAL A 251 10.95 50.56 -31.20
N SER A 252 10.82 50.43 -29.88
CA SER A 252 11.26 51.43 -28.91
C SER A 252 12.79 51.47 -28.69
N ILE A 253 13.53 50.44 -29.07
CA ILE A 253 14.99 50.35 -28.96
C ILE A 253 15.70 50.83 -30.23
N ASN A 254 15.01 50.92 -31.34
CA ASN A 254 15.56 51.35 -32.62
C ASN A 254 15.49 52.89 -32.74
#